data_77835d8b576bb4bc9032e4c356de9a56
#
_entry.id   77835d8b576bb4bc9032e4c356de9a56
#
_cell.length_a   1.000
_cell.length_b   1.000
_cell.length_c   1.000
_cell.angle_alpha   90.00
_cell.angle_beta   90.00
_cell.angle_gamma   90.00
#
_symmetry.space_group_name_H-M   'P 1'
#
loop_
_entity.id
_entity.type
_entity.pdbx_description
1 polymer ?
#
loop_
_entity_poly.entity_id
_entity_poly.type
_entity_poly.pdbx_seq_one_letter_code
_entity_poly.pdbx_strand_id
1 'polypeptide(L)'
;RYGDCKLKCGEDDDGYSVKVKLKYFLRYMDHQTDDSPLYIFDSHFDDHEVAKGLLEDFFVPDYFPDDLFSLVGERRRPPYRWFLVGPKRSGTSVHIDPLGTSAWNTVMSGRKLWVLFPPHVDKNVAKGKDVIRQGEDDEPINYFVDLLPRIRRKHGNSIKIYEFVQYPGDTVFVPGGWWHAVLNLEDSVAITQNFCSRNNFEKVWRKTRTGRKKMSVKWLKELDQEHPSLAETARRLNSEDGFVMVHKEASSRRRSGHDGDDEGGRGKSKRKNKHGKRKGG
;
A
#
# COMPACT_ATOMS: atom_id res chain seq x y z
N ARG A 1 -20.27 -14.11 -10.30
CA ARG A 1 -19.93 -14.53 -8.94
C ARG A 1 -19.69 -13.32 -8.05
N TYR A 2 -18.82 -12.37 -8.41
CA TYR A 2 -18.32 -11.27 -7.58
C TYR A 2 -19.02 -9.92 -7.77
N GLY A 3 -20.04 -9.84 -8.63
CA GLY A 3 -20.66 -8.56 -9.05
C GLY A 3 -21.19 -7.67 -7.93
N ASP A 4 -21.64 -8.24 -6.81
CA ASP A 4 -22.18 -7.50 -5.66
C ASP A 4 -21.12 -7.15 -4.60
N CYS A 5 -19.87 -7.59 -4.77
CA CYS A 5 -18.78 -7.21 -3.87
C CYS A 5 -18.47 -5.72 -4.00
N LYS A 6 -18.37 -5.03 -2.87
CA LYS A 6 -17.97 -3.63 -2.81
C LYS A 6 -16.45 -3.55 -2.71
N LEU A 7 -15.81 -2.96 -3.70
CA LEU A 7 -14.36 -2.82 -3.81
C LEU A 7 -13.97 -1.34 -3.79
N LYS A 8 -12.82 -1.03 -3.23
CA LYS A 8 -12.27 0.34 -3.20
C LYS A 8 -11.83 0.74 -4.60
N CYS A 9 -12.33 1.90 -5.09
CA CYS A 9 -11.99 2.45 -6.41
C CYS A 9 -11.38 3.86 -6.37
N GLY A 10 -11.10 4.39 -5.20
CA GLY A 10 -10.53 5.73 -5.02
C GLY A 10 -10.71 6.23 -3.60
N GLU A 11 -10.44 7.51 -3.43
CA GLU A 11 -10.70 8.27 -2.20
C GLU A 11 -11.47 9.54 -2.61
N ASP A 12 -12.34 10.02 -1.72
CA ASP A 12 -13.02 11.30 -1.91
C ASP A 12 -12.12 12.47 -1.50
N ASP A 13 -12.62 13.71 -1.63
CA ASP A 13 -11.86 14.93 -1.33
C ASP A 13 -11.44 15.04 0.15
N ASP A 14 -12.15 14.35 1.04
CA ASP A 14 -11.82 14.25 2.47
C ASP A 14 -10.88 13.06 2.80
N GLY A 15 -10.49 12.28 1.80
CA GLY A 15 -9.60 11.12 1.92
C GLY A 15 -10.28 9.84 2.41
N TYR A 16 -11.63 9.78 2.39
CA TYR A 16 -12.34 8.54 2.68
C TYR A 16 -12.38 7.61 1.46
N SER A 17 -12.26 6.33 1.73
CA SER A 17 -12.31 5.31 0.67
C SER A 17 -13.67 5.26 -0.01
N VAL A 18 -13.69 5.49 -1.32
CA VAL A 18 -14.86 5.27 -2.17
C VAL A 18 -14.92 3.80 -2.56
N LYS A 19 -16.04 3.15 -2.24
CA LYS A 19 -16.28 1.74 -2.58
C LYS A 19 -17.50 1.60 -3.46
N VAL A 20 -17.38 0.81 -4.53
CA VAL A 20 -18.44 0.55 -5.50
C VAL A 20 -18.65 -0.95 -5.67
N LYS A 21 -19.88 -1.40 -5.98
CA LYS A 21 -20.12 -2.78 -6.36
C LYS A 21 -19.43 -3.08 -7.70
N LEU A 22 -18.72 -4.20 -7.79
CA LEU A 22 -17.98 -4.57 -9.01
C LEU A 22 -18.84 -4.52 -10.27
N LYS A 23 -20.09 -5.00 -10.22
CA LYS A 23 -21.01 -4.93 -11.38
C LYS A 23 -21.27 -3.51 -11.88
N TYR A 24 -21.32 -2.52 -10.98
CA TYR A 24 -21.51 -1.12 -11.37
C TYR A 24 -20.20 -0.50 -11.86
N PHE A 25 -19.07 -0.93 -11.28
CA PHE A 25 -17.77 -0.51 -11.77
C PHE A 25 -17.49 -1.03 -13.19
N LEU A 26 -17.82 -2.28 -13.50
CA LEU A 26 -17.70 -2.82 -14.87
C LEU A 26 -18.57 -2.03 -15.85
N ARG A 27 -19.81 -1.69 -15.46
CA ARG A 27 -20.67 -0.83 -16.29
C ARG A 27 -20.10 0.58 -16.46
N TYR A 28 -19.47 1.13 -15.42
CA TYR A 28 -18.75 2.40 -15.52
C TYR A 28 -17.60 2.29 -16.55
N MET A 29 -16.81 1.22 -16.51
CA MET A 29 -15.70 1.01 -17.45
C MET A 29 -16.19 1.04 -18.92
N ASP A 30 -17.36 0.46 -19.21
CA ASP A 30 -17.93 0.41 -20.56
C ASP A 30 -18.37 1.80 -21.09
N HIS A 31 -18.68 2.76 -20.21
CA HIS A 31 -19.34 4.01 -20.61
C HIS A 31 -18.59 5.28 -20.18
N GLN A 32 -17.52 5.15 -19.38
CA GLN A 32 -16.79 6.30 -18.87
C GLN A 32 -16.06 7.07 -19.99
N THR A 33 -16.01 8.39 -19.83
CA THR A 33 -15.30 9.34 -20.71
C THR A 33 -14.32 10.21 -19.92
N ASP A 34 -14.01 9.81 -18.69
CA ASP A 34 -13.17 10.58 -17.77
C ASP A 34 -11.74 10.71 -18.29
N ASP A 35 -11.13 11.85 -18.08
CA ASP A 35 -9.71 12.07 -18.43
C ASP A 35 -8.79 11.21 -17.56
N SER A 36 -9.09 11.10 -16.27
CA SER A 36 -8.41 10.23 -15.31
C SER A 36 -9.41 9.24 -14.70
N PRO A 37 -9.64 8.07 -15.33
CA PRO A 37 -10.66 7.15 -14.91
C PRO A 37 -10.39 6.53 -13.54
N LEU A 38 -11.48 6.20 -12.81
CA LEU A 38 -11.42 5.47 -11.56
C LEU A 38 -10.73 4.11 -11.76
N TYR A 39 -10.07 3.65 -10.70
CA TYR A 39 -9.31 2.41 -10.69
C TYR A 39 -9.59 1.62 -9.40
N ILE A 40 -10.11 0.39 -9.51
CA ILE A 40 -10.16 -0.50 -8.36
C ILE A 40 -8.74 -0.89 -7.99
N PHE A 41 -8.34 -0.50 -6.79
CA PHE A 41 -7.06 -0.79 -6.16
C PHE A 41 -7.33 -1.17 -4.70
N ASP A 42 -7.79 -2.43 -4.49
CA ASP A 42 -8.31 -2.88 -3.21
C ASP A 42 -7.41 -3.94 -2.58
N SER A 43 -6.86 -3.62 -1.39
CA SER A 43 -6.05 -4.51 -0.57
C SER A 43 -6.84 -5.25 0.51
N HIS A 44 -8.15 -5.01 0.58
CA HIS A 44 -9.06 -5.60 1.57
C HIS A 44 -10.21 -6.35 0.89
N PHE A 45 -10.02 -6.74 -0.38
CA PHE A 45 -11.03 -7.46 -1.14
C PHE A 45 -11.42 -8.79 -0.48
N ASP A 46 -10.47 -9.42 0.22
CA ASP A 46 -10.63 -10.68 0.94
C ASP A 46 -11.30 -10.55 2.33
N ASP A 47 -11.53 -9.32 2.82
CA ASP A 47 -12.38 -9.08 3.98
C ASP A 47 -13.88 -9.34 3.67
N HIS A 48 -14.25 -9.32 2.38
CA HIS A 48 -15.60 -9.59 1.95
C HIS A 48 -15.80 -11.09 1.70
N GLU A 49 -16.78 -11.71 2.37
CA GLU A 49 -17.02 -13.17 2.34
C GLU A 49 -17.02 -13.77 0.93
N VAL A 50 -17.71 -13.11 -0.02
CA VAL A 50 -17.79 -13.59 -1.41
C VAL A 50 -16.49 -13.30 -2.17
N ALA A 51 -15.91 -12.09 -2.03
CA ALA A 51 -14.71 -11.71 -2.76
C ALA A 51 -13.45 -12.45 -2.27
N LYS A 52 -13.46 -12.99 -1.05
CA LYS A 52 -12.44 -13.90 -0.55
C LYS A 52 -12.22 -15.11 -1.48
N GLY A 53 -13.25 -15.56 -2.18
CA GLY A 53 -13.13 -16.61 -3.19
C GLY A 53 -12.20 -16.26 -4.37
N LEU A 54 -11.85 -14.98 -4.57
CA LEU A 54 -10.80 -14.59 -5.53
C LEU A 54 -9.43 -15.15 -5.16
N LEU A 55 -9.18 -15.46 -3.87
CA LEU A 55 -7.93 -16.07 -3.43
C LEU A 55 -7.73 -17.49 -3.95
N GLU A 56 -8.81 -18.15 -4.38
CA GLU A 56 -8.79 -19.49 -4.97
C GLU A 56 -8.60 -19.43 -6.50
N ASP A 57 -8.79 -18.25 -7.11
CA ASP A 57 -8.74 -18.06 -8.57
C ASP A 57 -7.31 -17.73 -9.06
N PHE A 58 -6.32 -17.57 -8.16
CA PHE A 58 -4.92 -17.35 -8.51
C PHE A 58 -3.96 -18.01 -7.51
N PHE A 59 -2.71 -18.14 -7.89
CA PHE A 59 -1.63 -18.61 -7.02
C PHE A 59 -0.44 -17.65 -7.05
N VAL A 60 0.36 -17.68 -5.99
CA VAL A 60 1.63 -16.94 -5.95
C VAL A 60 2.58 -17.60 -6.96
N PRO A 61 3.17 -16.85 -7.91
CA PRO A 61 4.10 -17.45 -8.86
C PRO A 61 5.31 -18.11 -8.17
N ASP A 62 5.73 -19.26 -8.66
CA ASP A 62 6.81 -20.08 -8.07
C ASP A 62 8.15 -19.35 -7.91
N TYR A 63 8.34 -18.25 -8.64
CA TYR A 63 9.53 -17.39 -8.50
C TYR A 63 9.54 -16.56 -7.19
N PHE A 64 8.43 -16.51 -6.45
CA PHE A 64 8.26 -15.69 -5.24
C PHE A 64 7.76 -16.52 -4.06
N PRO A 65 8.42 -17.66 -3.71
CA PRO A 65 7.93 -18.58 -2.70
C PRO A 65 8.04 -18.01 -1.27
N ASP A 66 9.01 -17.12 -1.06
CA ASP A 66 9.36 -16.62 0.27
C ASP A 66 8.69 -15.28 0.54
N ASP A 67 7.90 -15.22 1.62
CA ASP A 67 7.43 -13.98 2.19
C ASP A 67 7.56 -13.99 3.71
N LEU A 68 8.65 -13.43 4.21
CA LEU A 68 8.99 -13.39 5.63
C LEU A 68 7.97 -12.61 6.49
N PHE A 69 7.12 -11.79 5.89
CA PHE A 69 6.03 -11.15 6.61
C PHE A 69 4.89 -12.11 6.98
N SER A 70 4.80 -13.27 6.35
CA SER A 70 3.85 -14.32 6.72
C SER A 70 4.01 -14.75 8.18
N LEU A 71 5.22 -14.70 8.74
CA LEU A 71 5.56 -15.07 10.11
C LEU A 71 4.79 -14.26 11.18
N VAL A 72 4.39 -13.02 10.90
CA VAL A 72 3.62 -12.23 11.86
C VAL A 72 2.13 -12.54 11.84
N GLY A 73 1.67 -13.32 10.86
CA GLY A 73 0.28 -13.69 10.61
C GLY A 73 -0.55 -12.57 9.97
N GLU A 74 -1.60 -12.94 9.25
CA GLU A 74 -2.43 -12.06 8.42
C GLU A 74 -2.94 -10.80 9.15
N ARG A 75 -3.37 -10.92 10.39
CA ARG A 75 -3.93 -9.80 11.18
C ARG A 75 -2.91 -8.70 11.52
N ARG A 76 -1.61 -8.97 11.39
CA ARG A 76 -0.56 -8.04 11.82
C ARG A 76 0.34 -7.57 10.69
N ARG A 77 0.36 -8.29 9.59
CA ARG A 77 1.08 -7.82 8.40
C ARG A 77 0.39 -6.59 7.82
N PRO A 78 1.13 -5.66 7.21
CA PRO A 78 0.50 -4.56 6.47
C PRO A 78 -0.27 -5.10 5.26
N PRO A 79 -1.17 -4.33 4.67
CA PRO A 79 -1.74 -4.67 3.36
C PRO A 79 -0.62 -5.02 2.38
N TYR A 80 -0.75 -6.14 1.71
CA TYR A 80 0.33 -6.68 0.88
C TYR A 80 -0.13 -7.23 -0.48
N ARG A 81 -1.43 -7.43 -0.64
CA ARG A 81 -2.04 -7.99 -1.83
C ARG A 81 -3.15 -7.07 -2.31
N TRP A 82 -3.20 -6.79 -3.59
CA TRP A 82 -4.22 -5.94 -4.18
C TRP A 82 -4.85 -6.59 -5.38
N PHE A 83 -6.18 -6.50 -5.44
CA PHE A 83 -6.97 -6.79 -6.63
C PHE A 83 -7.15 -5.50 -7.42
N LEU A 84 -6.83 -5.56 -8.70
CA LEU A 84 -6.73 -4.40 -9.59
C LEU A 84 -7.67 -4.57 -10.76
N VAL A 85 -8.61 -3.65 -10.95
CA VAL A 85 -9.50 -3.61 -12.12
C VAL A 85 -9.65 -2.17 -12.57
N GLY A 86 -9.41 -1.89 -13.83
CA GLY A 86 -9.59 -0.55 -14.34
C GLY A 86 -9.61 -0.42 -15.83
N PRO A 87 -10.26 0.62 -16.33
CA PRO A 87 -10.35 0.89 -17.75
C PRO A 87 -9.03 1.39 -18.32
N LYS A 88 -8.94 1.42 -19.63
CA LYS A 88 -7.90 2.13 -20.37
C LYS A 88 -7.71 3.54 -19.79
N ARG A 89 -6.46 4.01 -19.68
CA ARG A 89 -6.01 5.30 -19.14
C ARG A 89 -5.98 5.39 -17.61
N SER A 90 -6.63 4.49 -16.88
CA SER A 90 -6.42 4.39 -15.42
C SER A 90 -5.06 3.78 -15.09
N GLY A 91 -4.63 3.89 -13.83
CA GLY A 91 -3.33 3.34 -13.43
C GLY A 91 -2.88 3.77 -12.04
N THR A 92 -1.56 3.76 -11.81
CA THR A 92 -0.94 4.20 -10.56
C THR A 92 0.14 5.23 -10.83
N SER A 93 0.08 6.36 -10.13
CA SER A 93 1.10 7.42 -10.17
C SER A 93 2.44 6.91 -9.65
N VAL A 94 3.52 7.66 -9.94
CA VAL A 94 4.88 7.26 -9.56
C VAL A 94 5.05 7.14 -8.05
N HIS A 95 5.45 5.97 -7.61
CA HIS A 95 5.69 5.65 -6.19
C HIS A 95 6.81 4.63 -6.00
N ILE A 96 7.16 4.42 -4.75
CA ILE A 96 7.98 3.31 -4.26
C ILE A 96 7.09 2.50 -3.32
N ASP A 97 7.17 1.19 -3.40
CA ASP A 97 6.43 0.30 -2.51
C ASP A 97 6.75 0.55 -1.02
N PRO A 98 5.74 0.43 -0.16
CA PRO A 98 5.90 0.70 1.27
C PRO A 98 6.89 -0.27 1.91
N LEU A 99 7.51 0.17 3.01
CA LEU A 99 8.48 -0.60 3.81
C LEU A 99 9.69 -1.12 3.04
N GLY A 100 9.89 -0.71 1.77
CA GLY A 100 10.98 -1.20 0.92
C GLY A 100 10.82 -2.64 0.45
N THR A 101 9.59 -3.16 0.50
CA THR A 101 9.22 -4.46 -0.07
C THR A 101 9.50 -4.51 -1.56
N SER A 102 9.71 -5.70 -2.06
CA SER A 102 9.58 -6.01 -3.48
C SER A 102 8.13 -6.38 -3.78
N ALA A 103 7.75 -6.33 -5.05
CA ALA A 103 6.43 -6.76 -5.48
C ALA A 103 6.51 -7.64 -6.74
N TRP A 104 5.50 -8.46 -6.91
CA TRP A 104 5.17 -9.04 -8.20
C TRP A 104 3.79 -8.56 -8.63
N ASN A 105 3.59 -8.41 -9.93
CA ASN A 105 2.31 -8.02 -10.51
C ASN A 105 2.03 -8.91 -11.73
N THR A 106 0.93 -9.62 -11.70
CA THR A 106 0.48 -10.47 -12.81
C THR A 106 -0.77 -9.88 -13.43
N VAL A 107 -0.73 -9.60 -14.73
CA VAL A 107 -1.91 -9.17 -15.48
C VAL A 107 -2.62 -10.38 -16.08
N MET A 108 -3.92 -10.48 -15.82
CA MET A 108 -4.77 -11.58 -16.32
C MET A 108 -5.50 -11.18 -17.60
N SER A 109 -5.86 -9.91 -17.74
CA SER A 109 -6.54 -9.36 -18.90
C SER A 109 -6.10 -7.94 -19.14
N GLY A 110 -6.11 -7.50 -20.39
CA GLY A 110 -5.65 -6.18 -20.83
C GLY A 110 -4.13 -6.08 -20.90
N ARG A 111 -3.64 -4.88 -21.17
CA ARG A 111 -2.21 -4.56 -21.27
C ARG A 111 -1.86 -3.37 -20.39
N LYS A 112 -0.67 -3.40 -19.79
CA LYS A 112 -0.19 -2.31 -18.94
C LYS A 112 1.15 -1.78 -19.44
N LEU A 113 1.28 -0.46 -19.50
CA LEU A 113 2.56 0.22 -19.73
C LEU A 113 3.21 0.50 -18.38
N TRP A 114 4.45 0.10 -18.25
CA TRP A 114 5.27 0.31 -17.05
C TRP A 114 6.40 1.27 -17.34
N VAL A 115 6.73 2.08 -16.34
CA VAL A 115 7.99 2.79 -16.27
C VAL A 115 8.63 2.55 -14.90
N LEU A 116 9.93 2.26 -14.88
CA LEU A 116 10.71 2.08 -13.65
C LEU A 116 11.97 2.95 -13.69
N PHE A 117 12.33 3.46 -12.49
CA PHE A 117 13.60 4.17 -12.28
C PHE A 117 14.37 3.52 -11.13
N PRO A 118 15.70 3.41 -11.24
CA PRO A 118 16.54 2.92 -10.16
C PRO A 118 16.37 3.70 -8.85
N PRO A 119 16.66 3.10 -7.70
CA PRO A 119 16.44 3.73 -6.38
C PRO A 119 17.23 5.02 -6.13
N HIS A 120 18.34 5.22 -6.83
CA HIS A 120 19.19 6.39 -6.70
C HIS A 120 18.67 7.61 -7.47
N VAL A 121 17.65 7.45 -8.31
CA VAL A 121 17.04 8.58 -9.02
C VAL A 121 16.30 9.46 -8.01
N ASP A 122 16.55 10.76 -8.06
CA ASP A 122 15.94 11.73 -7.17
C ASP A 122 14.40 11.69 -7.28
N LYS A 123 13.74 11.85 -6.15
CA LYS A 123 12.28 11.81 -6.05
C LYS A 123 11.59 12.83 -6.96
N ASN A 124 12.13 14.06 -7.04
CA ASN A 124 11.53 15.11 -7.84
C ASN A 124 11.66 14.81 -9.32
N VAL A 125 12.78 14.21 -9.72
CA VAL A 125 13.01 13.76 -11.10
C VAL A 125 12.07 12.61 -11.44
N ALA A 126 12.03 11.54 -10.63
CA ALA A 126 11.17 10.39 -10.89
C ALA A 126 9.67 10.79 -10.96
N LYS A 127 9.24 11.71 -10.10
CA LYS A 127 7.85 12.23 -10.07
C LYS A 127 7.57 13.36 -11.07
N GLY A 128 8.57 13.78 -11.85
CA GLY A 128 8.40 14.88 -12.80
C GLY A 128 8.15 16.25 -12.18
N LYS A 129 8.43 16.43 -10.87
CA LYS A 129 8.14 17.69 -10.17
C LYS A 129 8.97 18.87 -10.69
N ASP A 130 10.09 18.61 -11.33
CA ASP A 130 10.98 19.60 -11.93
C ASP A 130 10.68 19.89 -13.41
N VAL A 131 9.67 19.23 -13.99
CA VAL A 131 9.21 19.40 -15.38
C VAL A 131 7.71 19.65 -15.52
N ILE A 132 6.94 19.49 -14.43
CA ILE A 132 5.51 19.80 -14.37
C ILE A 132 5.29 21.30 -14.46
N ARG A 133 4.29 21.73 -15.19
CA ARG A 133 3.91 23.13 -15.36
C ARG A 133 2.77 23.49 -14.41
N GLN A 134 2.56 24.78 -14.21
CA GLN A 134 1.45 25.28 -13.43
C GLN A 134 0.10 24.83 -14.04
N GLY A 135 -0.76 24.24 -13.23
CA GLY A 135 -2.07 23.74 -13.67
C GLY A 135 -2.08 22.33 -14.22
N GLU A 136 -0.89 21.68 -14.35
CA GLU A 136 -0.80 20.27 -14.69
C GLU A 136 -0.78 19.40 -13.42
N ASP A 137 -1.19 18.16 -13.54
CA ASP A 137 -1.17 17.16 -12.48
C ASP A 137 -0.25 15.97 -12.83
N ASP A 138 -0.05 15.04 -11.87
CA ASP A 138 0.73 13.83 -12.03
C ASP A 138 -0.14 12.55 -12.03
N GLU A 139 -1.40 12.67 -12.44
CA GLU A 139 -2.27 11.54 -12.71
C GLU A 139 -1.63 10.58 -13.72
N PRO A 140 -1.89 9.28 -13.66
CA PRO A 140 -1.18 8.29 -14.47
C PRO A 140 -1.15 8.64 -15.97
N ILE A 141 -2.27 9.04 -16.55
CA ILE A 141 -2.33 9.38 -17.97
C ILE A 141 -1.45 10.58 -18.30
N ASN A 142 -1.52 11.67 -17.50
CA ASN A 142 -0.76 12.90 -17.70
C ASN A 142 0.73 12.66 -17.45
N TYR A 143 1.05 11.80 -16.46
CA TYR A 143 2.43 11.39 -16.24
C TYR A 143 3.05 10.73 -17.48
N PHE A 144 2.37 9.75 -18.08
CA PHE A 144 2.93 9.03 -19.24
C PHE A 144 2.93 9.87 -20.53
N VAL A 145 1.93 10.73 -20.74
CA VAL A 145 1.78 11.52 -21.97
C VAL A 145 2.64 12.79 -21.93
N ASP A 146 2.70 13.46 -20.78
CA ASP A 146 3.35 14.77 -20.67
C ASP A 146 4.66 14.76 -19.91
N LEU A 147 4.64 14.21 -18.66
CA LEU A 147 5.78 14.33 -17.76
C LEU A 147 6.92 13.39 -18.16
N LEU A 148 6.65 12.13 -18.44
CA LEU A 148 7.68 11.14 -18.80
C LEU A 148 8.48 11.54 -20.06
N PRO A 149 7.87 12.03 -21.16
CA PRO A 149 8.61 12.56 -22.29
C PRO A 149 9.51 13.76 -21.94
N ARG A 150 9.05 14.64 -21.03
CA ARG A 150 9.85 15.79 -20.57
C ARG A 150 11.01 15.35 -19.68
N ILE A 151 10.78 14.38 -18.76
CA ILE A 151 11.82 13.76 -17.94
C ILE A 151 12.88 13.13 -18.83
N ARG A 152 12.47 12.38 -19.84
CA ARG A 152 13.36 11.73 -20.80
C ARG A 152 14.21 12.77 -21.57
N ARG A 153 13.61 13.86 -22.02
CA ARG A 153 14.33 14.95 -22.72
C ARG A 153 15.35 15.64 -21.81
N LYS A 154 14.97 15.90 -20.55
CA LYS A 154 15.82 16.66 -19.61
C LYS A 154 16.89 15.80 -18.95
N HIS A 155 16.58 14.57 -18.60
CA HIS A 155 17.41 13.71 -17.76
C HIS A 155 17.83 12.39 -18.40
N GLY A 156 17.32 12.04 -19.57
CA GLY A 156 17.53 10.73 -20.20
C GLY A 156 18.99 10.35 -20.44
N ASN A 157 19.90 11.32 -20.52
CA ASN A 157 21.34 11.07 -20.64
C ASN A 157 22.03 10.80 -19.30
N SER A 158 21.38 11.13 -18.16
CA SER A 158 21.96 11.03 -16.82
C SER A 158 21.32 9.97 -15.94
N ILE A 159 20.12 9.48 -16.31
CA ILE A 159 19.39 8.45 -15.56
C ILE A 159 18.95 7.30 -16.47
N LYS A 160 18.86 6.10 -15.91
CA LYS A 160 18.26 4.98 -16.62
C LYS A 160 16.75 4.99 -16.42
N ILE A 161 16.01 4.84 -17.52
CA ILE A 161 14.56 4.72 -17.57
C ILE A 161 14.24 3.38 -18.22
N TYR A 162 13.52 2.50 -17.51
CA TYR A 162 13.06 1.22 -18.03
C TYR A 162 11.59 1.36 -18.36
N GLU A 163 11.20 1.05 -19.58
CA GLU A 163 9.83 1.12 -20.05
C GLU A 163 9.50 -0.12 -20.85
N PHE A 164 8.35 -0.72 -20.59
CA PHE A 164 7.90 -1.92 -21.29
C PHE A 164 6.39 -2.09 -21.15
N VAL A 165 5.82 -2.90 -22.04
CA VAL A 165 4.42 -3.32 -21.99
C VAL A 165 4.34 -4.72 -21.37
N GLN A 166 3.43 -4.88 -20.42
CA GLN A 166 3.06 -6.15 -19.79
C GLN A 166 1.81 -6.68 -20.50
N TYR A 167 1.85 -7.93 -20.92
CA TYR A 167 0.77 -8.64 -21.61
C TYR A 167 0.06 -9.63 -20.68
N PRO A 168 -1.17 -10.10 -21.05
CA PRO A 168 -1.86 -11.14 -20.27
C PRO A 168 -0.98 -12.37 -20.04
N GLY A 169 -0.89 -12.82 -18.78
CA GLY A 169 -0.03 -13.91 -18.35
C GLY A 169 1.38 -13.48 -17.91
N ASP A 170 1.83 -12.28 -18.27
CA ASP A 170 3.12 -11.79 -17.81
C ASP A 170 3.09 -11.46 -16.31
N THR A 171 4.19 -11.78 -15.63
CA THR A 171 4.45 -11.34 -14.27
C THR A 171 5.65 -10.40 -14.23
N VAL A 172 5.42 -9.18 -13.77
CA VAL A 172 6.45 -8.16 -13.57
C VAL A 172 6.97 -8.25 -12.14
N PHE A 173 8.30 -8.32 -11.99
CA PHE A 173 8.98 -8.16 -10.72
C PHE A 173 9.40 -6.70 -10.52
N VAL A 174 8.99 -6.10 -9.39
CA VAL A 174 9.40 -4.76 -8.97
C VAL A 174 10.37 -4.87 -7.79
N PRO A 175 11.65 -4.56 -7.97
CA PRO A 175 12.61 -4.63 -6.86
C PRO A 175 12.32 -3.57 -5.80
N GLY A 176 12.57 -3.91 -4.54
CA GLY A 176 12.31 -2.99 -3.42
C GLY A 176 13.06 -1.67 -3.54
N GLY A 177 12.31 -0.58 -3.48
CA GLY A 177 12.83 0.78 -3.55
C GLY A 177 13.00 1.36 -4.94
N TRP A 178 12.56 0.68 -5.97
CA TRP A 178 12.47 1.23 -7.31
C TRP A 178 11.23 2.11 -7.45
N TRP A 179 11.41 3.28 -8.07
CA TRP A 179 10.30 4.13 -8.50
C TRP A 179 9.59 3.45 -9.65
N HIS A 180 8.27 3.42 -9.64
CA HIS A 180 7.51 2.89 -10.75
C HIS A 180 6.15 3.55 -10.87
N ALA A 181 5.63 3.58 -12.10
CA ALA A 181 4.28 3.98 -12.46
C ALA A 181 3.72 2.99 -13.48
N VAL A 182 2.40 2.87 -13.51
CA VAL A 182 1.69 1.95 -14.39
C VAL A 182 0.50 2.65 -15.04
N LEU A 183 0.33 2.47 -16.34
CA LEU A 183 -0.82 2.94 -17.11
C LEU A 183 -1.52 1.75 -17.77
N ASN A 184 -2.82 1.63 -17.60
CA ASN A 184 -3.62 0.65 -18.32
C ASN A 184 -3.79 1.10 -19.79
N LEU A 185 -3.28 0.32 -20.73
CA LEU A 185 -3.44 0.56 -22.16
C LEU A 185 -4.79 0.05 -22.68
N GLU A 186 -5.37 -0.87 -21.94
CA GLU A 186 -6.68 -1.52 -22.18
C GLU A 186 -7.37 -1.74 -20.85
N ASP A 187 -8.64 -2.08 -20.87
CA ASP A 187 -9.36 -2.54 -19.70
C ASP A 187 -8.64 -3.75 -19.11
N SER A 188 -8.22 -3.62 -17.87
CA SER A 188 -7.25 -4.53 -17.29
C SER A 188 -7.71 -5.10 -15.97
N VAL A 189 -7.38 -6.38 -15.75
CA VAL A 189 -7.50 -7.09 -14.47
C VAL A 189 -6.15 -7.63 -14.10
N ALA A 190 -5.71 -7.38 -12.85
CA ALA A 190 -4.44 -7.86 -12.34
C ALA A 190 -4.47 -8.13 -10.84
N ILE A 191 -3.51 -8.93 -10.40
CA ILE A 191 -3.17 -9.14 -8.98
C ILE A 191 -1.75 -8.67 -8.76
N THR A 192 -1.51 -8.01 -7.64
CA THR A 192 -0.16 -7.67 -7.18
C THR A 192 0.03 -8.02 -5.71
N GLN A 193 1.23 -8.40 -5.36
CA GLN A 193 1.58 -8.70 -3.96
C GLN A 193 2.96 -8.18 -3.63
N ASN A 194 3.04 -7.45 -2.51
CA ASN A 194 4.29 -7.03 -1.90
C ASN A 194 4.80 -8.10 -0.94
N PHE A 195 6.11 -8.31 -0.92
CA PHE A 195 6.73 -9.35 -0.08
C PHE A 195 8.10 -8.94 0.45
N CYS A 196 8.49 -9.60 1.53
CA CYS A 196 9.83 -9.55 2.07
C CYS A 196 10.50 -10.92 1.91
N SER A 197 11.54 -11.00 1.10
CA SER A 197 12.39 -12.18 0.97
C SER A 197 13.73 -11.96 1.69
N ARG A 198 14.57 -13.01 1.73
CA ARG A 198 15.95 -12.90 2.25
C ARG A 198 16.76 -11.82 1.52
N ASN A 199 16.52 -11.64 0.22
CA ASN A 199 17.28 -10.70 -0.62
C ASN A 199 17.02 -9.22 -0.32
N ASN A 200 15.84 -8.86 0.18
CA ASN A 200 15.48 -7.48 0.52
C ASN A 200 15.32 -7.26 2.03
N PHE A 201 15.56 -8.29 2.85
CA PHE A 201 15.32 -8.31 4.29
C PHE A 201 15.95 -7.13 5.03
N GLU A 202 17.22 -6.85 4.83
CA GLU A 202 17.92 -5.77 5.56
C GLU A 202 17.24 -4.41 5.37
N LYS A 203 16.88 -4.09 4.12
CA LYS A 203 16.19 -2.84 3.78
C LYS A 203 14.79 -2.80 4.38
N VAL A 204 14.06 -3.91 4.27
CA VAL A 204 12.70 -4.03 4.81
C VAL A 204 12.73 -3.97 6.33
N TRP A 205 13.71 -4.63 6.99
CA TRP A 205 13.87 -4.57 8.44
C TRP A 205 14.04 -3.15 8.95
N ARG A 206 15.00 -2.40 8.38
CA ARG A 206 15.26 -1.00 8.77
C ARG A 206 14.01 -0.12 8.67
N LYS A 207 13.22 -0.29 7.64
CA LYS A 207 11.97 0.47 7.45
C LYS A 207 10.85 -0.01 8.36
N THR A 208 10.71 -1.33 8.55
CA THR A 208 9.64 -1.92 9.37
C THR A 208 9.83 -1.61 10.85
N ARG A 209 11.06 -1.73 11.39
CA ARG A 209 11.31 -1.43 12.80
C ARG A 209 10.99 0.02 13.17
N THR A 210 11.09 0.94 12.22
CA THR A 210 10.76 2.36 12.40
C THR A 210 9.27 2.63 12.16
N GLY A 211 8.72 2.16 11.06
CA GLY A 211 7.35 2.44 10.62
C GLY A 211 6.29 1.55 11.29
N ARG A 212 6.64 0.35 11.72
CA ARG A 212 5.72 -0.66 12.28
C ARG A 212 6.28 -1.29 13.57
N LYS A 213 6.60 -0.46 14.55
CA LYS A 213 7.32 -0.83 15.79
C LYS A 213 6.73 -2.07 16.49
N LYS A 214 5.40 -2.17 16.69
CA LYS A 214 4.77 -3.31 17.34
C LYS A 214 4.89 -4.60 16.52
N MET A 215 4.79 -4.47 15.21
CA MET A 215 4.94 -5.59 14.29
C MET A 215 6.39 -6.08 14.28
N SER A 216 7.37 -5.20 14.23
CA SER A 216 8.79 -5.59 14.19
C SER A 216 9.25 -6.34 15.44
N VAL A 217 8.71 -5.98 16.62
CA VAL A 217 8.99 -6.71 17.87
C VAL A 217 8.50 -8.16 17.77
N LYS A 218 7.25 -8.36 17.30
CA LYS A 218 6.74 -9.71 17.09
C LYS A 218 7.54 -10.43 16.01
N TRP A 219 7.80 -9.75 14.90
CA TRP A 219 8.53 -10.33 13.77
C TRP A 219 9.92 -10.82 14.18
N LEU A 220 10.65 -10.05 14.98
CA LEU A 220 11.95 -10.49 15.52
C LEU A 220 11.83 -11.78 16.33
N LYS A 221 10.77 -11.90 17.15
CA LYS A 221 10.52 -13.10 17.95
C LYS A 221 10.24 -14.32 17.08
N GLU A 222 9.44 -14.18 16.03
CA GLU A 222 9.15 -15.27 15.11
C GLU A 222 10.40 -15.63 14.27
N LEU A 223 11.20 -14.62 13.87
CA LEU A 223 12.47 -14.85 13.19
C LEU A 223 13.47 -15.62 14.05
N ASP A 224 13.50 -15.40 15.36
CA ASP A 224 14.35 -16.17 16.29
C ASP A 224 14.04 -17.66 16.25
N GLN A 225 12.80 -18.03 16.02
CA GLN A 225 12.35 -19.43 16.00
C GLN A 225 12.56 -20.06 14.63
N GLU A 226 12.11 -19.38 13.56
CA GLU A 226 12.03 -19.95 12.21
C GLU A 226 13.27 -19.65 11.36
N HIS A 227 13.94 -18.50 11.59
CA HIS A 227 15.09 -18.03 10.81
C HIS A 227 16.14 -17.34 11.68
N PRO A 228 16.84 -18.07 12.57
CA PRO A 228 17.79 -17.48 13.56
C PRO A 228 18.85 -16.58 12.93
N SER A 229 19.36 -16.91 11.75
CA SER A 229 20.36 -16.11 11.04
C SER A 229 19.82 -14.73 10.60
N LEU A 230 18.54 -14.64 10.25
CA LEU A 230 17.90 -13.36 9.94
C LEU A 230 17.61 -12.55 11.20
N ALA A 231 17.28 -13.20 12.32
CA ALA A 231 17.14 -12.54 13.61
C ALA A 231 18.47 -11.95 14.08
N GLU A 232 19.58 -12.65 13.92
CA GLU A 232 20.93 -12.14 14.19
C GLU A 232 21.25 -10.95 13.28
N THR A 233 20.97 -11.06 11.99
CA THR A 233 21.10 -9.94 11.04
C THR A 233 20.27 -8.73 11.50
N ALA A 234 19.04 -8.91 11.95
CA ALA A 234 18.18 -7.84 12.45
C ALA A 234 18.79 -7.13 13.66
N ARG A 235 19.40 -7.90 14.61
CA ARG A 235 20.07 -7.34 15.78
C ARG A 235 21.35 -6.60 15.41
N ARG A 236 22.15 -7.17 14.51
CA ARG A 236 23.34 -6.50 13.97
C ARG A 236 22.98 -5.16 13.36
N LEU A 237 21.96 -5.10 12.50
CA LEU A 237 21.47 -3.86 11.89
C LEU A 237 20.95 -2.85 12.92
N ASN A 238 20.33 -3.33 14.00
CA ASN A 238 19.91 -2.45 15.09
C ASN A 238 21.12 -1.83 15.80
N SER A 239 22.16 -2.62 16.08
CA SER A 239 23.39 -2.16 16.71
C SER A 239 24.17 -1.18 15.83
N GLU A 240 24.35 -1.50 14.55
CA GLU A 240 25.03 -0.64 13.57
C GLU A 240 24.37 0.75 13.45
N ASP A 241 23.03 0.78 13.47
CA ASP A 241 22.27 2.02 13.31
C ASP A 241 21.92 2.70 14.66
N GLY A 242 22.42 2.20 15.80
CA GLY A 242 22.10 2.71 17.14
C GLY A 242 20.60 2.65 17.46
N PHE A 243 19.86 1.71 16.84
CA PHE A 243 18.41 1.63 16.97
C PHE A 243 18.00 0.77 18.16
N VAL A 244 17.29 1.38 19.12
CA VAL A 244 16.72 0.69 20.28
C VAL A 244 15.26 0.33 20.03
N MET A 245 14.96 -0.95 20.09
CA MET A 245 13.58 -1.44 20.04
C MET A 245 12.89 -1.19 21.38
N VAL A 246 11.92 -0.27 21.40
CA VAL A 246 11.17 0.04 22.63
C VAL A 246 10.12 -1.05 22.86
N HIS A 247 10.38 -1.92 23.83
CA HIS A 247 9.37 -2.78 24.43
C HIS A 247 8.55 -1.95 25.41
N LYS A 248 7.27 -1.69 25.14
CA LYS A 248 6.36 -1.37 26.24
C LYS A 248 6.07 -2.69 26.94
N GLU A 249 6.76 -2.97 28.03
CA GLU A 249 6.30 -3.96 28.99
C GLU A 249 4.87 -3.60 29.39
N ALA A 250 3.97 -4.57 29.32
CA ALA A 250 2.66 -4.43 29.89
C ALA A 250 2.88 -4.22 31.40
N SER A 251 2.73 -2.99 31.86
CA SER A 251 2.66 -2.70 33.27
C SER A 251 1.45 -3.48 33.80
N SER A 252 1.71 -4.62 34.42
CA SER A 252 0.76 -5.31 35.25
C SER A 252 0.42 -4.35 36.40
N ARG A 253 -0.67 -3.62 36.24
CA ARG A 253 -1.30 -2.95 37.36
C ARG A 253 -1.77 -4.06 38.30
N ARG A 254 -0.95 -4.38 39.29
CA ARG A 254 -1.41 -5.00 40.53
C ARG A 254 -2.51 -4.11 41.08
N ARG A 255 -3.74 -4.51 40.92
CA ARG A 255 -4.82 -4.05 41.79
C ARG A 255 -4.54 -4.71 43.16
N SER A 256 -3.91 -4.00 44.04
CA SER A 256 -3.98 -4.27 45.46
C SER A 256 -5.43 -4.01 45.87
N GLY A 257 -6.09 -5.04 46.30
CA GLY A 257 -7.39 -4.92 46.94
C GLY A 257 -7.21 -4.07 48.19
N HIS A 258 -8.10 -3.16 48.38
CA HIS A 258 -8.43 -2.58 49.67
C HIS A 258 -9.95 -2.65 49.76
N ASP A 259 -10.41 -3.63 50.57
CA ASP A 259 -11.74 -3.62 51.10
C ASP A 259 -11.88 -2.43 52.01
N GLY A 260 -12.97 -1.73 51.90
CA GLY A 260 -13.32 -0.62 52.80
C GLY A 260 -14.73 -0.18 52.46
N ASP A 261 -15.67 -0.71 53.21
CA ASP A 261 -17.06 -0.25 53.32
C ASP A 261 -17.07 1.26 53.56
N ASP A 262 -17.92 2.02 52.91
CA ASP A 262 -18.83 2.95 53.62
C ASP A 262 -19.97 3.45 52.72
N GLU A 263 -21.07 3.69 53.39
CA GLU A 263 -22.38 4.08 52.85
C GLU A 263 -22.49 5.55 52.44
N GLY A 264 -23.41 5.81 51.57
CA GLY A 264 -24.32 6.97 51.71
C GLY A 264 -23.98 8.21 50.89
N GLY A 265 -24.93 8.63 50.05
CA GLY A 265 -24.98 10.03 49.67
C GLY A 265 -25.65 10.32 48.32
N ARG A 266 -26.97 10.51 48.35
CA ARG A 266 -27.77 11.12 47.27
C ARG A 266 -27.31 12.57 46.95
N GLY A 267 -27.26 12.91 45.65
CA GLY A 267 -27.07 14.33 45.27
C GLY A 267 -27.36 14.62 43.80
N LYS A 268 -28.48 15.25 43.56
CA LYS A 268 -29.10 15.68 42.31
C LYS A 268 -28.30 16.66 41.43
N SER A 269 -28.52 16.50 40.10
CA SER A 269 -28.83 17.55 39.12
C SER A 269 -27.86 18.73 38.91
N LYS A 270 -27.42 18.90 37.64
CA LYS A 270 -27.76 20.11 36.86
C LYS A 270 -27.29 20.04 35.40
N ARG A 271 -28.29 20.04 34.51
CA ARG A 271 -28.15 20.42 33.10
C ARG A 271 -27.66 21.89 33.00
N LYS A 272 -26.77 22.18 32.04
CA LYS A 272 -26.69 23.54 31.46
C LYS A 272 -26.53 23.42 29.94
N ASN A 273 -27.64 23.76 29.28
CA ASN A 273 -27.71 24.25 27.91
C ASN A 273 -26.97 25.59 27.80
N LYS A 274 -26.24 25.80 26.72
CA LYS A 274 -26.03 27.14 26.18
C LYS A 274 -26.15 27.14 24.65
N HIS A 275 -27.23 27.73 24.22
CA HIS A 275 -27.52 28.22 22.88
C HIS A 275 -26.76 29.52 22.57
N GLY A 276 -26.49 29.71 21.27
CA GLY A 276 -26.54 31.02 20.61
C GLY A 276 -25.19 31.72 20.43
N LYS A 277 -24.74 32.12 19.28
CA LYS A 277 -25.39 33.09 18.35
C LYS A 277 -24.56 33.22 17.06
N ARG A 278 -25.27 33.32 15.96
CA ARG A 278 -24.82 33.87 14.67
C ARG A 278 -24.39 35.33 14.76
N LYS A 279 -23.45 35.73 13.90
CA LYS A 279 -23.31 36.99 13.13
C LYS A 279 -22.01 36.78 12.32
N GLY A 280 -21.96 36.88 11.00
CA GLY A 280 -22.49 37.92 10.10
C GLY A 280 -21.34 38.85 9.73
N GLY A 281 -20.82 38.75 8.49
CA GLY A 281 -19.79 39.63 7.90
C GLY A 281 -19.27 38.96 6.67
#